data_f3822cb4a3350134b14dd1197481dafc
#
_entry.id   f3822cb4a3350134b14dd1197481dafc
#
_cell.length_a   1.000
_cell.length_b   1.000
_cell.length_c   1.000
_cell.angle_alpha   90.00
_cell.angle_beta   90.00
_cell.angle_gamma   90.00
#
_symmetry.space_group_name_H-M   'P 1'
#
loop_
_entity.id
_entity.type
_entity.pdbx_description
1 polymer ?
#
loop_
_entity_poly.entity_id
_entity_poly.type
_entity_poly.pdbx_seq_one_letter_code
_entity_poly.pdbx_strand_id
1 'polypeptide(L)'
;MLKMESKFLRHESCPKCGSKNNLARYSDGHAHCFTPDCGYYEKGEAEVIPMTNNQNSYSDLYVGQATSLQDRNITQETANKYGVTTLSQNGMVSKHIYPYYNSHGKHVANKIRTLPKEFTAQGNFGESQLFGQNLFGGGQKYITITEGECDAMAVYQMMGSRWATVSIKNGVASAVRDCKQNFEYLDSFDNIIICFDNDEIGKESANRVAEIFSPNKCKVVSLDLKDANEYLK
;
A
#
# COMPACT_ATOMS: atom_id res chain seq x y z
N MET A 1 -19.85 -25.80 19.95
CA MET A 1 -18.50 -25.92 19.34
C MET A 1 -18.18 -24.62 18.66
N LEU A 2 -17.35 -23.78 19.29
CA LEU A 2 -16.86 -22.54 18.68
C LEU A 2 -15.87 -22.92 17.56
N LYS A 3 -16.18 -22.59 16.33
CA LYS A 3 -15.22 -22.65 15.22
C LYS A 3 -14.12 -21.64 15.52
N MET A 4 -12.93 -22.11 15.88
CA MET A 4 -11.77 -21.24 15.96
C MET A 4 -11.42 -20.76 14.55
N GLU A 5 -11.42 -19.44 14.35
CA GLU A 5 -10.98 -18.84 13.09
C GLU A 5 -9.48 -19.06 12.94
N SER A 6 -9.08 -19.69 11.84
CA SER A 6 -7.67 -19.88 11.49
C SER A 6 -7.05 -18.54 11.07
N LYS A 7 -5.93 -18.16 11.70
CA LYS A 7 -5.22 -16.89 11.43
C LYS A 7 -3.91 -17.16 10.72
N PHE A 8 -3.60 -16.33 9.71
CA PHE A 8 -2.30 -16.34 9.04
C PHE A 8 -1.17 -16.02 10.02
N LEU A 9 -0.08 -16.81 9.96
CA LEU A 9 1.11 -16.63 10.80
C LEU A 9 2.29 -16.04 10.03
N ARG A 10 2.71 -16.68 8.93
CA ARG A 10 3.89 -16.29 8.17
C ARG A 10 3.93 -16.93 6.78
N HIS A 11 4.84 -16.43 5.94
CA HIS A 11 5.21 -17.09 4.70
C HIS A 11 6.48 -17.94 4.87
N GLU A 12 6.52 -19.07 4.17
CA GLU A 12 7.64 -20.04 4.18
C GLU A 12 7.98 -20.50 2.76
N SER A 13 9.10 -21.25 2.64
CA SER A 13 9.45 -21.93 1.40
C SER A 13 8.50 -23.10 1.14
N CYS A 14 8.02 -23.23 -0.09
CA CYS A 14 7.18 -24.34 -0.47
C CYS A 14 8.01 -25.59 -0.79
N PRO A 15 7.81 -26.74 -0.14
CA PRO A 15 8.56 -27.95 -0.38
C PRO A 15 8.24 -28.58 -1.75
N LYS A 16 7.08 -28.27 -2.35
CA LYS A 16 6.66 -28.84 -3.63
C LYS A 16 7.22 -28.07 -4.83
N CYS A 17 7.14 -26.73 -4.84
CA CYS A 17 7.54 -25.93 -5.99
C CYS A 17 8.84 -25.13 -5.77
N GLY A 18 9.41 -25.16 -4.56
CA GLY A 18 10.67 -24.47 -4.26
C GLY A 18 10.55 -22.95 -4.16
N SER A 19 9.35 -22.37 -4.26
CA SER A 19 9.15 -20.93 -4.06
C SER A 19 9.57 -20.52 -2.66
N LYS A 20 10.29 -19.40 -2.53
CA LYS A 20 10.93 -19.03 -1.25
C LYS A 20 9.93 -18.48 -0.21
N ASN A 21 8.79 -17.88 -0.66
CA ASN A 21 7.87 -17.14 0.21
C ASN A 21 6.40 -17.27 -0.19
N ASN A 22 5.98 -18.30 -0.93
CA ASN A 22 4.59 -18.44 -1.37
C ASN A 22 3.78 -19.48 -0.59
N LEU A 23 4.37 -20.13 0.40
CA LEU A 23 3.66 -21.02 1.31
C LEU A 23 3.20 -20.21 2.54
N ALA A 24 1.90 -19.98 2.67
CA ALA A 24 1.33 -19.35 3.85
C ALA A 24 0.99 -20.40 4.91
N ARG A 25 1.47 -20.20 6.15
CA ARG A 25 1.16 -21.02 7.31
C ARG A 25 0.17 -20.33 8.24
N TYR A 26 -0.73 -21.10 8.82
CA TYR A 26 -1.84 -20.63 9.64
C TYR A 26 -1.80 -21.19 11.07
N SER A 27 -2.54 -20.56 11.99
CA SER A 27 -2.52 -20.84 13.42
C SER A 27 -3.07 -22.21 13.82
N ASP A 28 -3.84 -22.86 12.97
CA ASP A 28 -4.33 -24.22 13.12
C ASP A 28 -3.39 -25.27 12.52
N GLY A 29 -2.17 -24.84 12.12
CA GLY A 29 -1.13 -25.68 11.56
C GLY A 29 -1.25 -25.94 10.06
N HIS A 30 -2.37 -25.58 9.39
CA HIS A 30 -2.46 -25.78 7.95
C HIS A 30 -1.54 -24.81 7.18
N ALA A 31 -1.14 -25.21 5.98
CA ALA A 31 -0.40 -24.36 5.07
C ALA A 31 -0.88 -24.52 3.62
N HIS A 32 -0.87 -23.41 2.88
CA HIS A 32 -1.28 -23.36 1.47
C HIS A 32 -0.29 -22.56 0.64
N CYS A 33 0.12 -23.10 -0.52
CA CYS A 33 1.02 -22.43 -1.44
C CYS A 33 0.24 -21.63 -2.49
N PHE A 34 0.54 -20.35 -2.62
CA PHE A 34 -0.08 -19.43 -3.57
C PHE A 34 0.66 -19.35 -4.92
N THR A 35 1.69 -20.17 -5.16
CA THR A 35 2.30 -20.25 -6.49
C THR A 35 1.28 -20.83 -7.48
N PRO A 36 1.04 -20.19 -8.64
CA PRO A 36 0.17 -20.73 -9.66
C PRO A 36 0.53 -22.18 -9.99
N ASP A 37 -0.49 -23.04 -10.17
CA ASP A 37 -0.38 -24.46 -10.51
C ASP A 37 0.37 -25.35 -9.49
N CYS A 38 0.80 -24.79 -8.35
CA CYS A 38 1.49 -25.59 -7.33
C CYS A 38 0.53 -26.52 -6.59
N GLY A 39 -0.60 -26.02 -6.13
CA GLY A 39 -1.63 -26.80 -5.42
C GLY A 39 -1.12 -27.51 -4.15
N TYR A 40 0.01 -27.07 -3.55
CA TYR A 40 0.48 -27.65 -2.29
C TYR A 40 -0.41 -27.19 -1.14
N TYR A 41 -0.91 -28.16 -0.38
CA TYR A 41 -1.71 -27.95 0.82
C TYR A 41 -1.27 -28.92 1.90
N GLU A 42 -1.03 -28.43 3.10
CA GLU A 42 -0.74 -29.19 4.31
C GLU A 42 -1.91 -29.06 5.27
N LYS A 43 -2.47 -30.17 5.70
CA LYS A 43 -3.60 -30.18 6.62
C LYS A 43 -3.09 -29.90 8.03
N GLY A 44 -3.68 -28.93 8.72
CA GLY A 44 -3.36 -28.64 10.11
C GLY A 44 -3.80 -29.81 11.02
N GLU A 45 -2.90 -30.25 11.89
CA GLU A 45 -3.27 -31.01 13.07
C GLU A 45 -3.52 -30.00 14.19
N ALA A 46 -4.57 -30.21 14.97
CA ALA A 46 -4.99 -29.27 16.03
C ALA A 46 -4.07 -29.32 17.26
N GLU A 47 -2.76 -29.21 17.06
CA GLU A 47 -1.85 -28.81 18.13
C GLU A 47 -1.77 -27.28 18.14
N VAL A 48 -2.27 -26.73 19.24
CA VAL A 48 -2.13 -25.30 19.54
C VAL A 48 -0.65 -24.96 19.59
N ILE A 49 -0.09 -24.50 18.48
CA ILE A 49 1.22 -23.84 18.52
C ILE A 49 1.02 -22.63 19.44
N PRO A 50 1.71 -22.52 20.57
CA PRO A 50 1.59 -21.34 21.41
C PRO A 50 1.84 -20.13 20.52
N MET A 51 0.88 -19.21 20.43
CA MET A 51 1.15 -17.91 19.86
C MET A 51 2.29 -17.33 20.68
N THR A 52 3.51 -17.38 20.17
CA THR A 52 4.46 -16.36 20.55
C THR A 52 3.74 -15.08 20.16
N ASN A 53 3.32 -14.34 21.18
CA ASN A 53 2.84 -12.97 21.04
C ASN A 53 3.99 -12.18 20.42
N ASN A 54 4.13 -12.25 19.09
CA ASN A 54 4.60 -11.12 18.34
C ASN A 54 3.43 -10.12 18.41
N GLN A 55 3.25 -9.55 19.61
CA GLN A 55 2.83 -8.17 19.70
C GLN A 55 3.90 -7.44 18.88
N ASN A 56 3.66 -7.29 17.56
CA ASN A 56 4.24 -6.19 16.83
C ASN A 56 3.73 -4.95 17.57
N SER A 57 4.45 -4.58 18.61
CA SER A 57 4.18 -3.35 19.31
C SER A 57 4.41 -2.28 18.25
N TYR A 58 3.39 -1.46 17.98
CA TYR A 58 3.52 -0.31 17.06
C TYR A 58 4.66 0.64 17.49
N SER A 59 5.25 0.41 18.68
CA SER A 59 6.45 1.08 19.18
C SER A 59 7.71 0.80 18.37
N ASP A 60 7.76 -0.27 17.58
CA ASP A 60 8.96 -0.70 16.84
C ASP A 60 8.93 -0.31 15.36
N LEU A 61 7.95 0.50 14.94
CA LEU A 61 7.91 1.01 13.57
C LEU A 61 9.09 1.97 13.32
N TYR A 62 9.81 1.77 12.22
CA TYR A 62 10.92 2.64 11.85
C TYR A 62 10.48 4.09 11.73
N VAL A 63 11.26 4.97 12.35
CA VAL A 63 11.16 6.42 12.18
C VAL A 63 12.50 6.89 11.63
N GLY A 64 12.49 7.40 10.41
CA GLY A 64 13.67 7.95 9.74
C GLY A 64 13.79 9.45 9.93
N GLN A 65 14.64 10.08 9.13
CA GLN A 65 14.79 11.53 9.07
C GLN A 65 13.88 12.12 8.01
N ALA A 66 13.27 13.26 8.32
CA ALA A 66 12.47 14.02 7.37
C ALA A 66 13.38 14.75 6.37
N THR A 67 13.41 14.28 5.13
CA THR A 67 14.21 14.87 4.04
C THR A 67 13.44 14.89 2.73
N SER A 68 13.95 15.61 1.72
CA SER A 68 13.46 15.48 0.35
C SER A 68 13.78 14.09 -0.22
N LEU A 69 12.96 13.61 -1.14
CA LEU A 69 13.24 12.40 -1.91
C LEU A 69 13.88 12.84 -3.24
N GLN A 70 15.20 13.04 -3.24
CA GLN A 70 15.93 13.64 -4.36
C GLN A 70 15.83 12.77 -5.63
N ASP A 71 15.88 11.43 -5.49
CA ASP A 71 15.74 10.49 -6.61
C ASP A 71 14.36 10.52 -7.26
N ARG A 72 13.40 11.22 -6.63
CA ARG A 72 12.00 11.37 -7.04
C ARG A 72 11.60 12.82 -7.30
N ASN A 73 12.47 13.79 -7.12
CA ASN A 73 12.20 15.23 -7.15
C ASN A 73 11.03 15.66 -6.25
N ILE A 74 10.79 14.90 -5.16
CA ILE A 74 9.79 15.25 -4.15
C ILE A 74 10.44 16.13 -3.10
N THR A 75 9.84 17.30 -2.89
CA THR A 75 10.34 18.29 -1.93
C THR A 75 10.21 17.78 -0.49
N GLN A 76 11.03 18.33 0.39
CA GLN A 76 10.96 18.03 1.82
C GLN A 76 9.58 18.42 2.41
N GLU A 77 8.99 19.51 1.93
CA GLU A 77 7.67 19.95 2.36
C GLU A 77 6.60 18.91 2.04
N THR A 78 6.60 18.39 0.81
CA THR A 78 5.67 17.32 0.39
C THR A 78 5.93 16.03 1.16
N ALA A 79 7.18 15.60 1.30
CA ALA A 79 7.54 14.41 2.08
C ALA A 79 7.07 14.53 3.54
N ASN A 80 7.30 15.70 4.18
CA ASN A 80 6.85 16.00 5.53
C ASN A 80 5.33 15.96 5.65
N LYS A 81 4.60 16.53 4.68
CA LYS A 81 3.13 16.49 4.67
C LYS A 81 2.62 15.07 4.74
N TYR A 82 3.24 14.15 4.01
CA TYR A 82 2.86 12.73 3.99
C TYR A 82 3.49 11.90 5.13
N GLY A 83 4.32 12.51 5.97
CA GLY A 83 5.04 11.84 7.05
C GLY A 83 6.12 10.88 6.55
N VAL A 84 6.52 11.02 5.28
CA VAL A 84 7.56 10.17 4.68
C VAL A 84 8.92 10.56 5.22
N THR A 85 9.70 9.55 5.60
CA THR A 85 11.04 9.72 6.14
C THR A 85 12.04 8.85 5.39
N THR A 86 13.33 9.10 5.61
CA THR A 86 14.41 8.36 4.96
C THR A 86 15.37 7.79 5.98
N LEU A 87 16.05 6.70 5.61
CA LEU A 87 17.25 6.23 6.30
C LEU A 87 18.45 6.39 5.36
N SER A 88 19.55 6.83 5.92
CA SER A 88 20.81 6.98 5.19
C SER A 88 21.83 5.94 5.61
N GLN A 89 22.65 5.50 4.66
CA GLN A 89 23.81 4.66 4.89
C GLN A 89 25.00 5.28 4.19
N ASN A 90 26.13 5.45 4.89
CA ASN A 90 27.32 6.13 4.36
C ASN A 90 27.04 7.54 3.79
N GLY A 91 26.15 8.29 4.44
CA GLY A 91 25.80 9.65 4.00
C GLY A 91 24.84 9.76 2.81
N MET A 92 24.42 8.64 2.23
CA MET A 92 23.44 8.60 1.13
C MET A 92 22.13 7.99 1.58
N VAL A 93 21.01 8.51 1.09
CA VAL A 93 19.69 7.92 1.34
C VAL A 93 19.67 6.50 0.76
N SER A 94 19.36 5.54 1.61
CA SER A 94 19.28 4.12 1.26
C SER A 94 17.86 3.56 1.30
N LYS A 95 16.98 4.19 2.09
CA LYS A 95 15.58 3.76 2.22
C LYS A 95 14.64 4.93 2.32
N HIS A 96 13.44 4.76 1.71
CA HIS A 96 12.27 5.60 1.97
C HIS A 96 11.30 4.82 2.84
N ILE A 97 10.70 5.48 3.83
CA ILE A 97 9.72 4.91 4.76
C ILE A 97 8.40 5.65 4.56
N TYR A 98 7.39 4.92 4.09
CA TYR A 98 6.04 5.42 3.84
C TYR A 98 5.13 4.96 4.98
N PRO A 99 4.66 5.88 5.85
CA PRO A 99 3.80 5.51 6.98
C PRO A 99 2.36 5.28 6.54
N TYR A 100 1.73 4.30 7.15
CA TYR A 100 0.33 3.97 6.94
C TYR A 100 -0.44 4.06 8.25
N TYR A 101 -1.63 4.64 8.18
CA TYR A 101 -2.47 4.91 9.34
C TYR A 101 -3.80 4.16 9.22
N ASN A 102 -4.42 3.85 10.37
CA ASN A 102 -5.76 3.31 10.41
C ASN A 102 -6.83 4.43 10.49
N SER A 103 -8.11 4.04 10.52
CA SER A 103 -9.25 4.97 10.61
C SER A 103 -9.28 5.84 11.87
N HIS A 104 -8.52 5.47 12.90
CA HIS A 104 -8.38 6.24 14.14
C HIS A 104 -7.16 7.18 14.12
N GLY A 105 -6.48 7.31 12.98
CA GLY A 105 -5.27 8.13 12.84
C GLY A 105 -4.03 7.53 13.52
N LYS A 106 -4.06 6.26 13.93
CA LYS A 106 -2.93 5.59 14.53
C LYS A 106 -2.00 5.07 13.43
N HIS A 107 -0.69 5.32 13.56
CA HIS A 107 0.34 4.74 12.71
C HIS A 107 0.42 3.24 12.96
N VAL A 108 0.10 2.42 11.97
CA VAL A 108 -0.05 0.96 12.12
C VAL A 108 0.90 0.15 11.26
N ALA A 109 1.43 0.74 10.20
CA ALA A 109 2.38 0.06 9.31
C ALA A 109 3.32 1.04 8.60
N ASN A 110 4.44 0.53 8.13
CA ASN A 110 5.32 1.18 7.17
C ASN A 110 5.47 0.33 5.91
N LYS A 111 5.43 0.94 4.74
CA LYS A 111 6.06 0.39 3.55
C LYS A 111 7.45 0.99 3.43
N ILE A 112 8.45 0.14 3.26
CA ILE A 112 9.86 0.54 3.19
C ILE A 112 10.37 0.20 1.82
N ARG A 113 10.84 1.22 1.10
CA ARG A 113 11.53 1.06 -0.17
C ARG A 113 13.02 1.16 0.07
N THR A 114 13.73 0.06 -0.09
CA THR A 114 15.19 0.05 -0.17
C THR A 114 15.58 0.38 -1.60
N LEU A 115 16.43 1.39 -1.77
CA LEU A 115 16.86 1.81 -3.09
C LEU A 115 17.78 0.76 -3.74
N PRO A 116 17.64 0.50 -5.06
CA PRO A 116 16.79 1.23 -6.01
C PRO A 116 15.31 0.83 -6.02
N LYS A 117 14.90 -0.42 -5.72
CA LYS A 117 13.50 -0.85 -5.95
C LYS A 117 13.06 -2.08 -5.12
N GLU A 118 13.62 -2.36 -3.97
CA GLU A 118 13.14 -3.44 -3.11
C GLU A 118 12.11 -2.90 -2.11
N PHE A 119 11.00 -3.63 -1.93
CA PHE A 119 9.96 -3.26 -0.99
C PHE A 119 9.80 -4.28 0.12
N THR A 120 9.70 -3.79 1.34
CA THR A 120 9.35 -4.57 2.53
C THR A 120 8.24 -3.87 3.30
N ALA A 121 7.52 -4.62 4.13
CA ALA A 121 6.46 -4.11 4.98
C ALA A 121 6.79 -4.33 6.45
N GLN A 122 6.37 -3.41 7.30
CA GLN A 122 6.49 -3.48 8.75
C GLN A 122 5.16 -3.11 9.38
N GLY A 123 4.78 -3.77 10.47
CA GLY A 123 3.53 -3.52 11.17
C GLY A 123 2.31 -4.22 10.54
N ASN A 124 1.11 -3.70 10.79
CA ASN A 124 -0.15 -4.31 10.37
C ASN A 124 -0.81 -3.58 9.19
N PHE A 125 -0.47 -3.98 7.97
CA PHE A 125 -1.09 -3.46 6.74
C PHE A 125 -2.58 -3.79 6.62
N GLY A 126 -3.07 -4.84 7.27
CA GLY A 126 -4.48 -5.22 7.25
C GLY A 126 -5.39 -4.14 7.84
N GLU A 127 -4.91 -3.42 8.84
CA GLU A 127 -5.64 -2.33 9.50
C GLU A 127 -5.47 -0.97 8.80
N SER A 128 -4.57 -0.85 7.83
CA SER A 128 -4.26 0.44 7.23
C SER A 128 -5.29 0.86 6.18
N GLN A 129 -5.49 2.16 6.11
CA GLN A 129 -6.17 2.85 5.03
C GLN A 129 -5.24 3.06 3.81
N LEU A 130 -5.71 3.78 2.78
CA LEU A 130 -4.88 4.21 1.65
C LEU A 130 -3.73 5.10 2.13
N PHE A 131 -2.60 5.09 1.41
CA PHE A 131 -1.51 6.00 1.73
C PHE A 131 -1.96 7.46 1.58
N GLY A 132 -1.70 8.25 2.60
CA GLY A 132 -2.08 9.67 2.64
C GLY A 132 -3.55 9.94 2.99
N GLN A 133 -4.41 8.93 3.15
CA GLN A 133 -5.84 9.13 3.46
C GLN A 133 -6.07 9.90 4.76
N ASN A 134 -5.25 9.69 5.77
CA ASN A 134 -5.31 10.39 7.05
C ASN A 134 -5.04 11.91 6.97
N LEU A 135 -4.56 12.39 5.83
CA LEU A 135 -4.18 13.82 5.63
C LEU A 135 -5.31 14.68 5.10
N PHE A 136 -6.35 14.07 4.55
CA PHE A 136 -7.41 14.76 3.83
C PHE A 136 -8.78 14.32 4.36
N GLY A 137 -9.55 15.27 4.84
CA GLY A 137 -10.96 15.03 5.18
C GLY A 137 -11.78 14.68 3.94
N GLY A 138 -12.78 13.82 4.10
CA GLY A 138 -13.76 13.55 3.04
C GLY A 138 -14.62 14.76 2.68
N GLY A 139 -15.49 14.61 1.68
CA GLY A 139 -16.47 15.64 1.29
C GLY A 139 -15.89 16.83 0.53
N GLN A 140 -14.71 16.70 -0.05
CA GLN A 140 -14.07 17.74 -0.84
C GLN A 140 -14.36 17.56 -2.34
N LYS A 141 -14.05 18.58 -3.15
CA LYS A 141 -14.36 18.61 -4.59
C LYS A 141 -13.61 17.55 -5.40
N TYR A 142 -12.34 17.31 -5.10
CA TYR A 142 -11.49 16.38 -5.87
C TYR A 142 -10.65 15.51 -4.95
N ILE A 143 -10.51 14.24 -5.33
CA ILE A 143 -9.48 13.33 -4.84
C ILE A 143 -8.81 12.65 -6.04
N THR A 144 -7.49 12.50 -5.99
CA THR A 144 -6.75 11.68 -6.95
C THR A 144 -6.28 10.39 -6.28
N ILE A 145 -6.49 9.26 -6.96
CA ILE A 145 -6.00 7.94 -6.55
C ILE A 145 -4.88 7.55 -7.51
N THR A 146 -3.69 7.30 -6.98
CA THR A 146 -2.52 6.85 -7.75
C THR A 146 -2.16 5.41 -7.41
N GLU A 147 -1.26 4.81 -8.18
CA GLU A 147 -0.77 3.46 -7.92
C GLU A 147 0.27 3.44 -6.80
N GLY A 148 1.24 4.33 -6.83
CA GLY A 148 2.38 4.39 -5.93
C GLY A 148 2.39 5.60 -5.00
N GLU A 149 3.12 5.48 -3.90
CA GLU A 149 3.27 6.55 -2.90
C GLU A 149 4.00 7.77 -3.47
N CYS A 150 5.02 7.53 -4.32
CA CYS A 150 5.75 8.61 -4.98
C CYS A 150 4.85 9.34 -5.97
N ASP A 151 3.96 8.63 -6.66
CA ASP A 151 3.02 9.24 -7.60
C ASP A 151 1.98 10.10 -6.88
N ALA A 152 1.49 9.65 -5.72
CA ALA A 152 0.59 10.46 -4.90
C ALA A 152 1.25 11.77 -4.47
N MET A 153 2.48 11.70 -3.97
CA MET A 153 3.23 12.90 -3.58
C MET A 153 3.55 13.80 -4.78
N ALA A 154 3.89 13.21 -5.93
CA ALA A 154 4.20 13.96 -7.15
C ALA A 154 2.96 14.71 -7.66
N VAL A 155 1.80 14.05 -7.77
CA VAL A 155 0.55 14.70 -8.16
C VAL A 155 0.18 15.81 -7.17
N TYR A 156 0.27 15.55 -5.86
CA TYR A 156 0.00 16.55 -4.84
C TYR A 156 0.88 17.79 -5.02
N GLN A 157 2.20 17.60 -5.20
CA GLN A 157 3.16 18.68 -5.41
C GLN A 157 2.89 19.46 -6.70
N MET A 158 2.67 18.78 -7.83
CA MET A 158 2.39 19.40 -9.13
C MET A 158 1.07 20.19 -9.14
N MET A 159 0.08 19.75 -8.37
CA MET A 159 -1.21 20.44 -8.25
C MET A 159 -1.20 21.56 -7.20
N GLY A 160 -0.01 22.06 -6.83
CA GLY A 160 0.18 23.16 -5.89
C GLY A 160 -0.21 22.84 -4.46
N SER A 161 -0.08 21.58 -4.05
CA SER A 161 -0.34 21.09 -2.68
C SER A 161 -1.78 21.38 -2.18
N ARG A 162 -2.74 21.37 -3.09
CA ARG A 162 -4.10 21.82 -2.81
C ARG A 162 -5.14 20.71 -2.68
N TRP A 163 -5.06 19.68 -3.54
CA TRP A 163 -6.10 18.67 -3.66
C TRP A 163 -5.72 17.36 -2.97
N ALA A 164 -6.72 16.65 -2.45
CA ALA A 164 -6.51 15.35 -1.85
C ALA A 164 -5.89 14.37 -2.86
N THR A 165 -4.79 13.74 -2.49
CA THR A 165 -4.12 12.73 -3.30
C THR A 165 -3.68 11.57 -2.42
N VAL A 166 -4.09 10.36 -2.80
CA VAL A 166 -3.84 9.10 -2.07
C VAL A 166 -3.29 8.05 -3.02
N SER A 167 -2.62 7.02 -2.52
CA SER A 167 -2.31 5.85 -3.33
C SER A 167 -2.91 4.56 -2.75
N ILE A 168 -3.13 3.59 -3.65
CA ILE A 168 -3.44 2.21 -3.26
C ILE A 168 -2.25 1.58 -2.54
N LYS A 169 -2.50 0.48 -1.79
CA LYS A 169 -1.50 -0.05 -0.86
C LYS A 169 -0.45 -0.95 -1.51
N ASN A 170 -0.86 -1.84 -2.41
CA ASN A 170 0.00 -2.89 -2.95
C ASN A 170 -0.07 -3.01 -4.48
N GLY A 171 -0.06 -1.88 -5.19
CA GLY A 171 -0.13 -1.83 -6.65
C GLY A 171 -1.46 -2.33 -7.21
N VAL A 172 -1.54 -2.39 -8.53
CA VAL A 172 -2.78 -2.66 -9.29
C VAL A 172 -3.54 -3.93 -8.87
N ALA A 173 -2.82 -4.98 -8.42
CA ALA A 173 -3.45 -6.23 -7.98
C ALA A 173 -4.38 -6.04 -6.76
N SER A 174 -4.16 -5.01 -5.96
CA SER A 174 -5.00 -4.70 -4.79
C SER A 174 -5.99 -3.56 -5.03
N ALA A 175 -5.91 -2.85 -6.15
CA ALA A 175 -6.61 -1.59 -6.41
C ALA A 175 -8.11 -1.66 -6.14
N VAL A 176 -8.80 -2.62 -6.74
CA VAL A 176 -10.25 -2.80 -6.58
C VAL A 176 -10.61 -3.10 -5.12
N ARG A 177 -9.85 -3.96 -4.45
CA ARG A 177 -10.07 -4.30 -3.05
C ARG A 177 -9.84 -3.08 -2.15
N ASP A 178 -8.73 -2.38 -2.34
CA ASP A 178 -8.35 -1.23 -1.53
C ASP A 178 -9.37 -0.08 -1.69
N CYS A 179 -9.86 0.17 -2.91
CA CYS A 179 -10.90 1.16 -3.17
C CYS A 179 -12.26 0.75 -2.57
N LYS A 180 -12.65 -0.53 -2.66
CA LYS A 180 -13.89 -1.02 -2.03
C LYS A 180 -13.85 -0.92 -0.50
N GLN A 181 -12.70 -1.22 0.12
CA GLN A 181 -12.53 -1.10 1.57
C GLN A 181 -12.61 0.35 2.06
N ASN A 182 -12.30 1.33 1.21
CA ASN A 182 -12.34 2.76 1.51
C ASN A 182 -13.45 3.49 0.73
N PHE A 183 -14.50 2.76 0.30
CA PHE A 183 -15.53 3.27 -0.60
C PHE A 183 -16.21 4.53 -0.04
N GLU A 184 -16.69 4.50 1.20
CA GLU A 184 -17.40 5.62 1.82
C GLU A 184 -16.55 6.91 1.83
N TYR A 185 -15.27 6.78 2.13
CA TYR A 185 -14.35 7.91 2.10
C TYR A 185 -14.16 8.44 0.68
N LEU A 186 -13.85 7.57 -0.29
CA LEU A 186 -13.62 7.96 -1.68
C LEU A 186 -14.87 8.53 -2.33
N ASP A 187 -16.02 7.90 -2.09
CA ASP A 187 -17.30 8.35 -2.66
C ASP A 187 -17.83 9.65 -2.05
N SER A 188 -17.31 10.08 -0.90
CA SER A 188 -17.65 11.37 -0.30
C SER A 188 -17.16 12.58 -1.12
N PHE A 189 -16.16 12.42 -2.00
CA PHE A 189 -15.68 13.50 -2.86
C PHE A 189 -16.58 13.70 -4.08
N ASP A 190 -16.70 14.94 -4.59
CA ASP A 190 -17.50 15.22 -5.77
C ASP A 190 -16.96 14.53 -7.03
N ASN A 191 -15.64 14.47 -7.17
CA ASN A 191 -14.95 13.88 -8.31
C ASN A 191 -13.76 13.04 -7.87
N ILE A 192 -13.64 11.86 -8.45
CA ILE A 192 -12.51 10.93 -8.24
C ILE A 192 -11.67 10.90 -9.52
N ILE A 193 -10.40 11.25 -9.41
CA ILE A 193 -9.44 11.17 -10.51
C ILE A 193 -8.60 9.89 -10.29
N ILE A 194 -8.57 9.00 -11.27
CA ILE A 194 -7.77 7.78 -11.21
C ILE A 194 -6.56 7.98 -12.12
N CYS A 195 -5.36 8.00 -11.53
CA CYS A 195 -4.09 8.28 -12.19
C CYS A 195 -3.11 7.14 -11.89
N PHE A 196 -3.26 6.02 -12.60
CA PHE A 196 -2.40 4.85 -12.50
C PHE A 196 -1.31 4.87 -13.57
N ASP A 197 -0.37 3.93 -13.49
CA ASP A 197 0.72 3.80 -14.46
C ASP A 197 0.18 3.66 -15.89
N ASN A 198 0.92 4.21 -16.86
CA ASN A 198 0.54 4.23 -18.28
C ASN A 198 0.88 2.92 -19.00
N ASP A 199 0.81 1.78 -18.33
CA ASP A 199 0.88 0.48 -18.97
C ASP A 199 -0.52 -0.17 -19.10
N GLU A 200 -0.61 -1.28 -19.82
CA GLU A 200 -1.88 -1.96 -20.06
C GLU A 200 -2.56 -2.41 -18.76
N ILE A 201 -1.76 -2.88 -17.78
CA ILE A 201 -2.26 -3.38 -16.50
C ILE A 201 -2.80 -2.23 -15.65
N GLY A 202 -2.09 -1.10 -15.63
CA GLY A 202 -2.52 0.13 -14.94
C GLY A 202 -3.82 0.67 -15.52
N LYS A 203 -3.94 0.75 -16.86
CA LYS A 203 -5.15 1.21 -17.55
C LYS A 203 -6.35 0.30 -17.30
N GLU A 204 -6.18 -1.02 -17.41
CA GLU A 204 -7.23 -1.98 -17.11
C GLU A 204 -7.69 -1.85 -15.66
N SER A 205 -6.74 -1.77 -14.72
CA SER A 205 -7.04 -1.62 -13.30
C SER A 205 -7.75 -0.31 -12.99
N ALA A 206 -7.35 0.80 -13.62
CA ALA A 206 -8.01 2.09 -13.46
C ALA A 206 -9.49 2.04 -13.89
N ASN A 207 -9.79 1.39 -15.02
CA ASN A 207 -11.16 1.20 -15.47
C ASN A 207 -11.97 0.34 -14.50
N ARG A 208 -11.41 -0.77 -13.99
CA ARG A 208 -12.06 -1.63 -12.99
C ARG A 208 -12.31 -0.90 -11.66
N VAL A 209 -11.44 0.02 -11.27
CA VAL A 209 -11.67 0.88 -10.11
C VAL A 209 -12.79 1.88 -10.39
N ALA A 210 -12.83 2.49 -11.58
CA ALA A 210 -13.91 3.42 -11.96
C ALA A 210 -15.30 2.79 -11.91
N GLU A 211 -15.41 1.49 -12.24
CA GLU A 211 -16.68 0.73 -12.19
C GLU A 211 -17.25 0.53 -10.77
N ILE A 212 -16.44 0.78 -9.71
CA ILE A 212 -16.89 0.69 -8.32
C ILE A 212 -17.87 1.82 -7.98
N PHE A 213 -17.71 2.97 -8.64
CA PHE A 213 -18.41 4.22 -8.32
C PHE A 213 -19.54 4.50 -9.31
N SER A 214 -20.41 5.44 -8.94
CA SER A 214 -21.53 5.85 -9.78
C SER A 214 -21.05 6.42 -11.13
N PRO A 215 -21.81 6.28 -12.21
CA PRO A 215 -21.47 6.84 -13.51
C PRO A 215 -21.11 8.33 -13.43
N ASN A 216 -20.07 8.73 -14.17
CA ASN A 216 -19.51 10.10 -14.21
C ASN A 216 -18.82 10.60 -12.93
N LYS A 217 -18.75 9.79 -11.87
CA LYS A 217 -18.03 10.12 -10.62
C LYS A 217 -16.52 10.10 -10.83
N CYS A 218 -16.03 9.12 -11.60
CA CYS A 218 -14.62 8.91 -11.86
C CYS A 218 -14.19 9.47 -13.22
N LYS A 219 -12.94 9.96 -13.25
CA LYS A 219 -12.20 10.30 -14.47
C LYS A 219 -10.87 9.57 -14.46
N VAL A 220 -10.67 8.70 -15.45
CA VAL A 220 -9.37 8.03 -15.64
C VAL A 220 -8.47 8.95 -16.45
N VAL A 221 -7.28 9.23 -15.92
CA VAL A 221 -6.27 10.05 -16.57
C VAL A 221 -5.36 9.15 -17.41
N SER A 222 -5.15 9.52 -18.68
CA SER A 222 -4.10 8.95 -19.50
C SER A 222 -2.86 9.82 -19.42
N LEU A 223 -1.74 9.23 -19.07
CA LEU A 223 -0.45 9.91 -18.98
C LEU A 223 0.33 9.75 -20.30
N ASP A 224 1.19 10.71 -20.63
CA ASP A 224 2.14 10.60 -21.76
C ASP A 224 3.45 9.91 -21.30
N LEU A 225 3.79 10.02 -20.02
CA LEU A 225 4.92 9.35 -19.38
C LEU A 225 4.47 8.06 -18.67
N LYS A 226 5.40 7.28 -18.18
CA LYS A 226 5.11 6.00 -17.55
C LYS A 226 4.24 6.13 -16.31
N ASP A 227 4.59 7.03 -15.42
CA ASP A 227 3.91 7.26 -14.14
C ASP A 227 3.88 8.77 -13.81
N ALA A 228 3.10 9.16 -12.82
CA ALA A 228 2.96 10.56 -12.45
C ALA A 228 4.24 11.17 -11.87
N ASN A 229 5.10 10.38 -11.23
CA ASN A 229 6.35 10.88 -10.68
C ASN A 229 7.38 11.26 -11.76
N GLU A 230 7.28 10.66 -12.96
CA GLU A 230 8.18 11.00 -14.07
C GLU A 230 8.00 12.43 -14.56
N TYR A 231 6.85 13.07 -14.34
CA TYR A 231 6.63 14.49 -14.68
C TYR A 231 7.38 15.46 -13.77
N LEU A 232 7.88 15.02 -12.62
CA LEU A 232 8.74 15.81 -11.74
C LEU A 232 10.23 15.65 -12.07
N LYS A 233 10.61 14.66 -12.85
CA LYS A 233 12.00 14.37 -13.20
C LYS A 233 12.40 15.08 -14.48
#